data_1cda9f0102199fabc4679ddd1c1e2876
#
_entry.id   1cda9f0102199fabc4679ddd1c1e2876
#
_cell.length_a   1.000
_cell.length_b   1.000
_cell.length_c   1.000
_cell.angle_alpha   90.00
_cell.angle_beta   90.00
_cell.angle_gamma   90.00
#
_symmetry.space_group_name_H-M   'P 1'
#
loop_
_entity.id
_entity.type
_entity.pdbx_description
1 polymer ?
#
loop_
_entity_poly.entity_id
_entity_poly.type
_entity_poly.pdbx_seq_one_letter_code
_entity_poly.pdbx_strand_id
1 'polypeptide(L)'
;MNEPKYIVTVDLDLPPLKSGLEPYCAFAQFPSASNLKEEFINSVQRMWTLLKWARHCEVMVFDSVSGPFQPDLLACIFMRFLSKRPVVIMADDMWNKGGTLKYAFQKMMVRLADPSIDRYAVHSLGEEKIFAQLWGIPHKKVRACIYNYTFTDEEVNAGAVATNGYIFSGGNPSRNYDLLLEIARQLPHRKFVIATRTLRGRKDIPANVEIVQVPHLEFIRLMREADMVITPLVSGGTKSSGQQTYLNAMRFGKISIVNGKDVLGVTDYIQSYVNGIITDGTLKGFCDVIEWVYDPVNQEAVHKIKELAQETVKEFTYERYLRTMTSIIEEVIAESRN
;
A
#
# COMPACT_ATOMS: atom_id res chain seq x y z
N MET A 1 -25.81 20.65 16.77
CA MET A 1 -25.18 19.55 16.02
C MET A 1 -24.10 19.01 16.95
N ASN A 2 -24.18 17.73 17.33
CA ASN A 2 -23.09 17.13 18.10
C ASN A 2 -21.85 17.14 17.21
N GLU A 3 -20.78 17.74 17.70
CA GLU A 3 -19.50 17.76 16.99
C GLU A 3 -19.02 16.32 16.77
N PRO A 4 -18.44 16.02 15.60
CA PRO A 4 -17.92 14.68 15.34
C PRO A 4 -16.85 14.31 16.37
N LYS A 5 -16.94 13.10 16.91
CA LYS A 5 -16.08 12.67 18.00
C LYS A 5 -14.77 12.05 17.55
N TYR A 6 -14.59 11.76 16.24
CA TYR A 6 -13.28 11.45 15.67
C TYR A 6 -13.14 11.94 14.23
N ILE A 7 -11.91 12.08 13.76
CA ILE A 7 -11.58 12.59 12.44
C ILE A 7 -10.71 11.60 11.71
N VAL A 8 -11.09 11.33 10.48
CA VAL A 8 -10.27 10.56 9.52
C VAL A 8 -9.77 11.52 8.45
N THR A 9 -8.49 11.50 8.15
CA THR A 9 -7.85 12.46 7.24
C THR A 9 -7.84 12.04 5.77
N VAL A 10 -8.36 10.86 5.43
CA VAL A 10 -8.51 10.35 4.05
C VAL A 10 -9.85 9.66 3.93
N ASP A 11 -10.25 9.32 2.70
CA ASP A 11 -11.46 8.58 2.30
C ASP A 11 -11.62 7.21 2.99
N LEU A 12 -11.49 7.19 4.30
CA LEU A 12 -11.70 6.03 5.13
C LEU A 12 -13.11 6.15 5.73
N ASP A 13 -14.06 5.51 5.10
CA ASP A 13 -15.45 5.47 5.55
C ASP A 13 -15.61 4.42 6.65
N LEU A 14 -15.25 4.80 7.87
CA LEU A 14 -15.34 3.92 9.03
C LEU A 14 -16.81 3.75 9.46
N PRO A 15 -17.21 2.52 9.82
CA PRO A 15 -18.52 2.30 10.41
C PRO A 15 -18.60 2.92 11.82
N PRO A 16 -19.84 3.15 12.35
CA PRO A 16 -20.01 3.59 13.73
C PRO A 16 -19.28 2.71 14.73
N LEU A 17 -18.57 3.33 15.68
CA LEU A 17 -17.81 2.62 16.70
C LEU A 17 -18.72 2.10 17.81
N LYS A 18 -18.35 0.97 18.43
CA LYS A 18 -19.05 0.40 19.61
C LYS A 18 -19.03 1.37 20.79
N SER A 19 -18.01 2.22 20.90
CA SER A 19 -17.91 3.31 21.88
C SER A 19 -18.96 4.41 21.70
N GLY A 20 -19.76 4.38 20.62
CA GLY A 20 -20.74 5.39 20.28
C GLY A 20 -20.14 6.64 19.65
N LEU A 21 -18.89 6.58 19.22
CA LEU A 21 -18.24 7.63 18.46
C LEU A 21 -18.69 7.57 17.00
N GLU A 22 -19.05 8.70 16.42
CA GLU A 22 -19.45 8.80 15.02
C GLU A 22 -18.26 9.28 14.18
N PRO A 23 -17.98 8.64 13.03
CA PRO A 23 -16.90 9.03 12.16
C PRO A 23 -17.20 10.33 11.40
N TYR A 24 -16.14 11.09 11.15
CA TYR A 24 -16.17 12.25 10.29
C TYR A 24 -14.89 12.30 9.45
N CYS A 25 -15.05 12.21 8.14
CA CYS A 25 -13.93 12.37 7.22
C CYS A 25 -13.65 13.86 7.00
N ALA A 26 -12.55 14.38 7.53
CA ALA A 26 -12.19 15.79 7.44
C ALA A 26 -11.56 16.17 6.11
N PHE A 27 -10.86 15.25 5.46
CA PHE A 27 -10.14 15.46 4.22
C PHE A 27 -10.26 14.25 3.31
N ALA A 28 -11.00 14.40 2.23
CA ALA A 28 -11.13 13.39 1.19
C ALA A 28 -9.84 13.27 0.35
N GLN A 29 -9.13 14.39 0.10
CA GLN A 29 -7.88 14.40 -0.67
C GLN A 29 -6.98 15.54 -0.22
N PHE A 30 -5.68 15.32 -0.31
CA PHE A 30 -4.70 16.39 -0.19
C PHE A 30 -4.73 17.23 -1.49
N PRO A 31 -4.78 18.57 -1.43
CA PRO A 31 -4.69 19.38 -2.63
C PRO A 31 -3.40 19.06 -3.38
N SER A 32 -3.52 18.73 -4.68
CA SER A 32 -2.34 18.54 -5.51
C SER A 32 -1.59 19.87 -5.64
N ALA A 33 -0.29 19.86 -5.31
CA ALA A 33 0.58 21.01 -5.49
C ALA A 33 1.29 20.93 -6.83
N SER A 34 1.42 22.06 -7.51
CA SER A 34 2.15 22.15 -8.78
C SER A 34 3.66 22.32 -8.58
N ASN A 35 4.08 22.74 -7.39
CA ASN A 35 5.47 22.98 -7.03
C ASN A 35 5.71 22.86 -5.51
N LEU A 36 6.98 22.76 -5.11
CA LEU A 36 7.38 22.61 -3.70
C LEU A 36 6.90 23.74 -2.78
N LYS A 37 6.76 24.97 -3.29
CA LYS A 37 6.27 26.11 -2.49
C LYS A 37 4.80 25.93 -2.14
N GLU A 38 3.97 25.56 -3.10
CA GLU A 38 2.56 25.26 -2.87
C GLU A 38 2.39 24.08 -1.92
N GLU A 39 3.20 23.03 -2.12
CA GLU A 39 3.18 21.86 -1.24
C GLU A 39 3.54 22.20 0.20
N PHE A 40 4.53 23.09 0.40
CA PHE A 40 4.86 23.61 1.74
C PHE A 40 3.70 24.40 2.34
N ILE A 41 3.06 25.31 1.59
CA ILE A 41 1.91 26.10 2.05
C ILE A 41 0.76 25.17 2.43
N ASN A 42 0.42 24.22 1.57
CA ASN A 42 -0.64 23.24 1.82
C ASN A 42 -0.35 22.40 3.08
N SER A 43 0.91 22.03 3.29
CA SER A 43 1.35 21.27 4.46
C SER A 43 1.21 22.06 5.75
N VAL A 44 1.56 23.35 5.74
CA VAL A 44 1.38 24.26 6.88
C VAL A 44 -0.11 24.46 7.17
N GLN A 45 -0.92 24.68 6.16
CA GLN A 45 -2.38 24.84 6.32
C GLN A 45 -3.00 23.56 6.89
N ARG A 46 -2.63 22.38 6.39
CA ARG A 46 -3.11 21.09 6.89
C ARG A 46 -2.69 20.91 8.36
N MET A 47 -1.44 21.13 8.70
CA MET A 47 -0.98 21.05 10.09
C MET A 47 -1.81 21.92 11.04
N TRP A 48 -2.05 23.19 10.70
CA TRP A 48 -2.86 24.08 11.51
C TRP A 48 -4.32 23.65 11.61
N THR A 49 -4.89 23.15 10.52
CA THR A 49 -6.25 22.62 10.51
C THR A 49 -6.36 21.41 11.43
N LEU A 50 -5.42 20.47 11.37
CA LEU A 50 -5.37 19.31 12.24
C LEU A 50 -5.25 19.70 13.73
N LEU A 51 -4.41 20.68 14.05
CA LEU A 51 -4.26 21.18 15.43
C LEU A 51 -5.55 21.87 15.94
N LYS A 52 -6.28 22.56 15.06
CA LYS A 52 -7.59 23.14 15.38
C LYS A 52 -8.61 22.04 15.70
N TRP A 53 -8.70 21.02 14.86
CA TRP A 53 -9.63 19.91 15.04
C TRP A 53 -9.25 19.03 16.25
N ALA A 54 -7.97 18.86 16.53
CA ALA A 54 -7.50 18.07 17.68
C ALA A 54 -8.03 18.58 19.03
N ARG A 55 -8.50 19.83 19.10
CA ARG A 55 -9.12 20.41 20.30
C ARG A 55 -10.57 20.00 20.52
N HIS A 56 -11.21 19.45 19.46
CA HIS A 56 -12.65 19.20 19.42
C HIS A 56 -13.00 17.74 19.15
N CYS A 57 -12.02 16.89 18.84
CA CYS A 57 -12.25 15.47 18.60
C CYS A 57 -11.68 14.57 19.71
N GLU A 58 -12.22 13.37 19.86
CA GLU A 58 -11.71 12.37 20.80
C GLU A 58 -10.66 11.45 20.16
N VAL A 59 -10.78 11.20 18.85
CA VAL A 59 -9.88 10.32 18.09
C VAL A 59 -9.52 10.96 16.76
N MET A 60 -8.26 10.88 16.37
CA MET A 60 -7.78 11.22 15.03
C MET A 60 -7.14 9.99 14.38
N VAL A 61 -7.53 9.67 13.16
CA VAL A 61 -6.92 8.61 12.36
C VAL A 61 -6.29 9.24 11.12
N PHE A 62 -4.98 9.05 10.97
CA PHE A 62 -4.23 9.48 9.82
C PHE A 62 -4.01 8.27 8.90
N ASP A 63 -4.68 8.24 7.76
CA ASP A 63 -4.62 7.15 6.78
C ASP A 63 -4.24 7.68 5.40
N SER A 64 -3.17 8.47 5.35
CA SER A 64 -2.65 8.98 4.07
C SER A 64 -1.18 9.33 4.14
N VAL A 65 -0.54 9.23 3.00
CA VAL A 65 0.80 9.79 2.81
C VAL A 65 0.68 11.32 2.74
N SER A 66 1.10 12.00 3.78
CA SER A 66 1.01 13.47 3.91
C SER A 66 2.09 14.25 3.15
N GLY A 67 2.72 13.62 2.14
CA GLY A 67 3.72 14.27 1.29
C GLY A 67 5.11 14.45 1.95
N PRO A 68 6.05 15.14 1.30
CA PRO A 68 7.44 15.23 1.76
C PRO A 68 7.62 15.99 3.08
N PHE A 69 6.73 16.92 3.38
CA PHE A 69 6.80 17.74 4.60
C PHE A 69 6.12 17.12 5.82
N GLN A 70 5.41 16.00 5.65
CA GLN A 70 4.78 15.23 6.72
C GLN A 70 3.97 16.09 7.73
N PRO A 71 2.97 16.85 7.26
CA PRO A 71 2.20 17.76 8.13
C PRO A 71 1.45 17.04 9.24
N ASP A 72 1.03 15.78 9.04
CA ASP A 72 0.34 14.97 10.02
C ASP A 72 1.27 14.63 11.18
N LEU A 73 2.51 14.23 10.88
CA LEU A 73 3.54 13.98 11.90
C LEU A 73 3.94 15.27 12.63
N LEU A 74 4.05 16.39 11.90
CA LEU A 74 4.30 17.69 12.50
C LEU A 74 3.15 18.10 13.44
N ALA A 75 1.90 17.89 13.03
CA ALA A 75 0.75 18.13 13.89
C ALA A 75 0.83 17.32 15.20
N CYS A 76 1.20 16.02 15.11
CA CYS A 76 1.40 15.18 16.28
C CYS A 76 2.48 15.74 17.23
N ILE A 77 3.59 16.31 16.72
CA ILE A 77 4.60 16.94 17.55
C ILE A 77 4.01 18.09 18.37
N PHE A 78 3.15 18.90 17.77
CA PHE A 78 2.52 20.04 18.47
C PHE A 78 1.32 19.63 19.34
N MET A 79 0.63 18.53 19.03
CA MET A 79 -0.49 18.04 19.85
C MET A 79 -0.10 17.71 21.29
N ARG A 80 1.18 17.38 21.54
CA ARG A 80 1.70 17.13 22.90
C ARG A 80 1.53 18.33 23.86
N PHE A 81 1.37 19.53 23.33
CA PHE A 81 1.19 20.76 24.10
C PHE A 81 -0.29 21.14 24.31
N LEU A 82 -1.23 20.36 23.78
CA LEU A 82 -2.65 20.58 24.03
C LEU A 82 -3.00 20.12 25.46
N SER A 83 -3.86 20.87 26.14
CA SER A 83 -4.36 20.52 27.48
C SER A 83 -5.15 19.21 27.48
N LYS A 84 -5.90 18.97 26.41
CA LYS A 84 -6.55 17.70 26.09
C LYS A 84 -6.22 17.36 24.66
N ARG A 85 -5.52 16.24 24.43
CA ARG A 85 -5.25 15.74 23.09
C ARG A 85 -6.18 14.58 22.74
N PRO A 86 -6.51 14.39 21.47
CA PRO A 86 -7.23 13.20 21.02
C PRO A 86 -6.34 11.96 21.13
N VAL A 87 -6.96 10.79 21.08
CA VAL A 87 -6.30 9.53 20.73
C VAL A 87 -5.87 9.63 19.27
N VAL A 88 -4.61 9.30 18.98
CA VAL A 88 -4.05 9.41 17.64
C VAL A 88 -3.62 8.03 17.13
N ILE A 89 -4.14 7.66 15.96
CA ILE A 89 -3.75 6.45 15.24
C ILE A 89 -3.13 6.88 13.92
N MET A 90 -1.91 6.44 13.66
CA MET A 90 -1.21 6.70 12.42
C MET A 90 -1.17 5.41 11.59
N ALA A 91 -1.89 5.41 10.48
CA ALA A 91 -1.97 4.29 9.56
C ALA A 91 -1.20 4.62 8.28
N ASP A 92 -0.24 3.78 7.91
CA ASP A 92 0.61 3.81 6.70
C ASP A 92 1.27 5.16 6.32
N ASP A 93 1.22 6.15 7.18
CA ASP A 93 1.74 7.50 6.88
C ASP A 93 3.24 7.66 7.20
N MET A 94 4.03 6.60 7.04
CA MET A 94 5.45 6.63 7.36
C MET A 94 6.33 6.49 6.11
N TRP A 95 7.49 7.12 6.16
CA TRP A 95 8.48 7.03 5.08
C TRP A 95 9.11 5.64 4.99
N ASN A 96 9.59 5.29 3.80
CA ASN A 96 10.69 4.34 3.70
C ASN A 96 11.95 4.91 4.35
N LYS A 97 12.74 4.06 4.99
CA LYS A 97 14.03 4.43 5.56
C LYS A 97 14.92 5.06 4.48
N GLY A 98 15.41 6.25 4.73
CA GLY A 98 16.38 6.93 3.88
C GLY A 98 17.84 6.49 4.15
N GLY A 99 18.78 7.10 3.44
CA GLY A 99 20.22 6.99 3.77
C GLY A 99 20.52 7.56 5.17
N THR A 100 21.72 7.35 5.67
CA THR A 100 22.12 7.56 7.08
C THR A 100 21.63 8.89 7.68
N LEU A 101 21.93 10.02 7.06
CA LEU A 101 21.53 11.34 7.57
C LEU A 101 20.01 11.55 7.50
N LYS A 102 19.40 11.18 6.36
CA LYS A 102 17.95 11.26 6.18
C LYS A 102 17.21 10.36 7.20
N TYR A 103 17.72 9.16 7.42
CA TYR A 103 17.14 8.26 8.41
C TYR A 103 17.25 8.80 9.83
N ALA A 104 18.41 9.38 10.22
CA ALA A 104 18.56 10.00 11.53
C ALA A 104 17.52 11.12 11.76
N PHE A 105 17.32 11.96 10.73
CA PHE A 105 16.29 13.00 10.75
C PHE A 105 14.88 12.41 10.84
N GLN A 106 14.54 11.43 10.00
CA GLN A 106 13.26 10.74 10.04
C GLN A 106 12.98 10.14 11.43
N LYS A 107 13.95 9.42 11.99
CA LYS A 107 13.85 8.81 13.32
C LYS A 107 13.66 9.83 14.42
N MET A 108 14.35 10.96 14.35
CA MET A 108 14.16 12.07 15.28
C MET A 108 12.72 12.62 15.20
N MET A 109 12.21 12.87 14.00
CA MET A 109 10.84 13.36 13.80
C MET A 109 9.79 12.42 14.38
N VAL A 110 9.93 11.11 14.13
CA VAL A 110 9.03 10.09 14.68
C VAL A 110 9.08 10.10 16.19
N ARG A 111 10.27 10.13 16.80
CA ARG A 111 10.43 10.17 18.26
C ARG A 111 9.86 11.43 18.90
N LEU A 112 9.90 12.56 18.21
CA LEU A 112 9.27 13.80 18.70
C LEU A 112 7.74 13.72 18.64
N ALA A 113 7.17 13.03 17.64
CA ALA A 113 5.73 12.86 17.47
C ALA A 113 5.15 11.72 18.34
N ASP A 114 5.94 10.67 18.62
CA ASP A 114 5.50 9.45 19.31
C ASP A 114 4.75 9.68 20.64
N PRO A 115 5.11 10.68 21.50
CA PRO A 115 4.32 10.94 22.70
C PRO A 115 2.86 11.32 22.46
N SER A 116 2.53 11.76 21.24
CA SER A 116 1.16 12.10 20.84
C SER A 116 0.47 11.01 20.02
N ILE A 117 1.18 9.97 19.63
CA ILE A 117 0.65 8.88 18.82
C ILE A 117 0.42 7.67 19.73
N ASP A 118 -0.81 7.17 19.75
CA ASP A 118 -1.20 6.06 20.61
C ASP A 118 -1.01 4.71 19.92
N ARG A 119 -1.23 4.64 18.58
CA ARG A 119 -1.00 3.45 17.76
C ARG A 119 -0.46 3.81 16.38
N TYR A 120 0.35 2.88 15.87
CA TYR A 120 0.76 2.83 14.48
C TYR A 120 0.14 1.58 13.86
N ALA A 121 -0.70 1.75 12.85
CA ALA A 121 -1.27 0.67 12.07
C ALA A 121 -0.42 0.50 10.81
N VAL A 122 0.19 -0.67 10.64
CA VAL A 122 1.07 -0.99 9.50
C VAL A 122 0.44 -2.06 8.62
N HIS A 123 0.78 -2.10 7.34
CA HIS A 123 0.07 -2.91 6.36
C HIS A 123 0.61 -4.33 6.18
N SER A 124 1.51 -4.78 7.05
CA SER A 124 2.00 -6.16 7.03
C SER A 124 2.49 -6.65 8.39
N LEU A 125 2.47 -7.96 8.60
CA LEU A 125 3.07 -8.61 9.75
C LEU A 125 4.59 -8.45 9.77
N GLY A 126 5.21 -8.36 8.58
CA GLY A 126 6.63 -8.08 8.45
C GLY A 126 7.01 -6.70 8.94
N GLU A 127 6.20 -5.68 8.62
CA GLU A 127 6.39 -4.32 9.15
C GLU A 127 6.19 -4.28 10.66
N GLU A 128 5.15 -4.89 11.19
CA GLU A 128 4.87 -4.91 12.63
C GLU A 128 6.09 -5.37 13.43
N LYS A 129 6.81 -6.40 12.94
CA LYS A 129 7.99 -6.94 13.59
C LYS A 129 9.16 -5.96 13.65
N ILE A 130 9.37 -5.16 12.60
CA ILE A 130 10.56 -4.30 12.48
C ILE A 130 10.30 -2.84 12.84
N PHE A 131 9.05 -2.36 12.74
CA PHE A 131 8.68 -0.95 12.81
C PHE A 131 9.14 -0.28 14.12
N ALA A 132 8.87 -0.93 15.24
CA ALA A 132 9.23 -0.41 16.55
C ALA A 132 10.76 -0.21 16.70
N GLN A 133 11.56 -1.19 16.28
CA GLN A 133 13.02 -1.10 16.30
C GLN A 133 13.52 -0.06 15.30
N LEU A 134 12.96 -0.05 14.11
CA LEU A 134 13.34 0.87 13.04
C LEU A 134 13.21 2.33 13.50
N TRP A 135 12.07 2.70 14.03
CA TRP A 135 11.78 4.07 14.40
C TRP A 135 12.15 4.40 15.85
N GLY A 136 12.43 3.40 16.69
CA GLY A 136 12.79 3.55 18.09
C GLY A 136 11.63 3.98 18.97
N ILE A 137 10.47 3.35 18.76
CA ILE A 137 9.22 3.54 19.49
C ILE A 137 8.86 2.26 20.27
N PRO A 138 7.92 2.32 21.22
CA PRO A 138 7.48 1.13 21.95
C PRO A 138 6.74 0.13 21.04
N HIS A 139 7.14 -1.15 21.06
CA HIS A 139 6.53 -2.21 20.25
C HIS A 139 5.01 -2.36 20.50
N LYS A 140 4.56 -2.16 21.74
CA LYS A 140 3.14 -2.21 22.11
C LYS A 140 2.24 -1.23 21.35
N LYS A 141 2.82 -0.18 20.74
CA LYS A 141 2.10 0.79 19.94
C LYS A 141 1.89 0.35 18.49
N VAL A 142 2.50 -0.73 18.02
CA VAL A 142 2.41 -1.17 16.62
C VAL A 142 1.40 -2.28 16.49
N ARG A 143 0.53 -2.21 15.48
CA ARG A 143 -0.45 -3.24 15.10
C ARG A 143 -0.46 -3.41 13.60
N ALA A 144 -0.51 -4.66 13.15
CA ALA A 144 -0.75 -4.94 11.75
C ALA A 144 -2.23 -4.72 11.40
N CYS A 145 -2.47 -3.94 10.36
CA CYS A 145 -3.76 -3.78 9.70
C CYS A 145 -3.58 -4.17 8.24
N ILE A 146 -3.76 -5.45 7.96
CA ILE A 146 -3.47 -6.06 6.67
C ILE A 146 -4.32 -5.39 5.58
N TYR A 147 -3.66 -4.96 4.51
CA TYR A 147 -4.26 -4.19 3.43
C TYR A 147 -5.24 -5.02 2.57
N ASN A 148 -6.05 -4.36 1.77
CA ASN A 148 -7.10 -4.94 0.94
C ASN A 148 -6.85 -4.73 -0.55
N TYR A 149 -7.61 -5.45 -1.40
CA TYR A 149 -7.72 -5.09 -2.80
C TYR A 149 -8.52 -3.79 -2.98
N THR A 150 -8.35 -3.13 -4.10
CA THR A 150 -8.92 -1.79 -4.32
C THR A 150 -9.90 -1.70 -5.48
N PHE A 151 -9.93 -2.69 -6.39
CA PHE A 151 -10.93 -2.69 -7.47
C PHE A 151 -12.29 -3.12 -6.93
N THR A 152 -13.33 -2.40 -7.32
CA THR A 152 -14.71 -2.71 -6.94
C THR A 152 -15.24 -3.94 -7.68
N ASP A 153 -16.36 -4.51 -7.21
CA ASP A 153 -17.01 -5.62 -7.90
C ASP A 153 -17.52 -5.21 -9.28
N GLU A 154 -18.01 -3.97 -9.42
CA GLU A 154 -18.43 -3.42 -10.71
C GLU A 154 -17.26 -3.35 -11.70
N GLU A 155 -16.11 -2.86 -11.26
CA GLU A 155 -14.90 -2.79 -12.08
C GLU A 155 -14.37 -4.16 -12.49
N VAL A 156 -14.42 -5.13 -11.57
CA VAL A 156 -14.00 -6.51 -11.84
C VAL A 156 -14.93 -7.18 -12.86
N ASN A 157 -16.23 -6.96 -12.73
CA ASN A 157 -17.26 -7.57 -13.57
C ASN A 157 -17.55 -6.79 -14.87
N ALA A 158 -16.90 -5.64 -15.10
CA ALA A 158 -17.12 -4.77 -16.25
C ALA A 158 -16.74 -5.40 -17.62
N GLY A 159 -16.21 -6.61 -17.65
CA GLY A 159 -15.87 -7.33 -18.88
C GLY A 159 -15.31 -8.72 -18.61
N ALA A 160 -15.26 -9.53 -19.66
CA ALA A 160 -14.72 -10.87 -19.55
C ALA A 160 -13.22 -10.87 -19.24
N VAL A 161 -12.80 -11.81 -18.41
CA VAL A 161 -11.37 -12.09 -18.20
C VAL A 161 -10.84 -12.77 -19.48
N ALA A 162 -9.75 -12.27 -20.03
CA ALA A 162 -9.13 -12.76 -21.23
C ALA A 162 -7.63 -13.03 -21.05
N THR A 163 -7.01 -13.64 -22.04
CA THR A 163 -5.57 -13.82 -22.16
C THR A 163 -5.16 -13.35 -23.55
N ASN A 164 -4.55 -12.16 -23.62
CA ASN A 164 -4.23 -11.50 -24.89
C ASN A 164 -2.74 -11.60 -25.25
N GLY A 165 -2.04 -12.62 -24.73
CA GLY A 165 -0.66 -12.94 -25.08
C GLY A 165 0.35 -11.94 -24.55
N TYR A 166 0.09 -11.27 -23.42
CA TYR A 166 1.06 -10.38 -22.79
C TYR A 166 1.13 -10.54 -21.27
N ILE A 167 2.30 -10.18 -20.74
CA ILE A 167 2.61 -10.09 -19.31
C ILE A 167 2.38 -8.64 -18.89
N PHE A 168 1.58 -8.41 -17.85
CA PHE A 168 1.29 -7.08 -17.34
C PHE A 168 2.14 -6.75 -16.11
N SER A 169 2.58 -5.49 -16.03
CA SER A 169 3.12 -4.89 -14.81
C SER A 169 2.60 -3.47 -14.65
N GLY A 170 2.35 -3.04 -13.41
CA GLY A 170 1.81 -1.71 -13.19
C GLY A 170 2.15 -1.12 -11.83
N GLY A 171 2.00 0.22 -11.74
CA GLY A 171 2.26 1.00 -10.55
C GLY A 171 3.53 1.84 -10.63
N ASN A 172 3.73 2.72 -9.66
CA ASN A 172 4.86 3.65 -9.65
C ASN A 172 5.82 3.43 -8.46
N PRO A 173 5.37 3.40 -7.20
CA PRO A 173 6.30 3.30 -6.08
C PRO A 173 6.89 1.88 -5.96
N SER A 174 8.13 1.82 -5.51
CA SER A 174 8.82 0.58 -5.11
C SER A 174 8.90 -0.51 -6.19
N ARG A 175 8.83 -0.15 -7.49
CA ARG A 175 8.99 -1.11 -8.60
C ARG A 175 10.43 -1.13 -9.10
N ASN A 176 10.98 -2.33 -9.29
CA ASN A 176 12.27 -2.52 -9.94
C ASN A 176 12.07 -2.70 -11.45
N TYR A 177 11.82 -1.58 -12.13
CA TYR A 177 11.60 -1.59 -13.59
C TYR A 177 12.88 -1.88 -14.39
N ASP A 178 14.07 -1.63 -13.83
CA ASP A 178 15.32 -2.03 -14.49
C ASP A 178 15.38 -3.55 -14.63
N LEU A 179 15.09 -4.28 -13.55
CA LEU A 179 15.02 -5.73 -13.58
C LEU A 179 13.93 -6.20 -14.57
N LEU A 180 12.76 -5.54 -14.60
CA LEU A 180 11.69 -5.93 -15.51
C LEU A 180 12.09 -5.78 -16.99
N LEU A 181 12.81 -4.71 -17.32
CA LEU A 181 13.33 -4.52 -18.68
C LEU A 181 14.41 -5.55 -19.05
N GLU A 182 15.25 -5.97 -18.10
CA GLU A 182 16.21 -7.06 -18.29
C GLU A 182 15.49 -8.41 -18.50
N ILE A 183 14.43 -8.69 -17.74
CA ILE A 183 13.58 -9.88 -17.94
C ILE A 183 13.00 -9.87 -19.35
N ALA A 184 12.49 -8.73 -19.80
CA ALA A 184 11.93 -8.61 -21.15
C ALA A 184 13.00 -8.84 -22.25
N ARG A 185 14.25 -8.38 -22.05
CA ARG A 185 15.37 -8.66 -22.99
C ARG A 185 15.73 -10.13 -23.06
N GLN A 186 15.67 -10.86 -21.93
CA GLN A 186 15.92 -12.30 -21.89
C GLN A 186 14.79 -13.12 -22.52
N LEU A 187 13.57 -12.57 -22.56
CA LEU A 187 12.38 -13.24 -23.08
C LEU A 187 11.82 -12.46 -24.30
N PRO A 188 12.56 -12.33 -25.41
CA PRO A 188 12.17 -11.50 -26.56
C PRO A 188 10.91 -11.99 -27.28
N HIS A 189 10.54 -13.26 -27.08
CA HIS A 189 9.34 -13.89 -27.63
C HIS A 189 8.08 -13.66 -26.78
N ARG A 190 8.20 -13.05 -25.60
CA ARG A 190 7.09 -12.67 -24.71
C ARG A 190 6.81 -11.18 -24.85
N LYS A 191 5.55 -10.78 -24.96
CA LYS A 191 5.14 -9.38 -24.94
C LYS A 191 4.91 -8.92 -23.52
N PHE A 192 5.37 -7.69 -23.21
CA PHE A 192 5.14 -7.03 -21.92
C PHE A 192 4.39 -5.72 -22.13
N VAL A 193 3.40 -5.47 -21.27
CA VAL A 193 2.69 -4.19 -21.17
C VAL A 193 2.92 -3.61 -19.78
N ILE A 194 3.55 -2.44 -19.72
CA ILE A 194 3.94 -1.80 -18.45
C ILE A 194 3.19 -0.48 -18.29
N ALA A 195 2.25 -0.44 -17.34
CA ALA A 195 1.48 0.76 -17.03
C ALA A 195 2.15 1.57 -15.91
N THR A 196 2.99 2.55 -16.28
CA THR A 196 3.76 3.36 -15.32
C THR A 196 4.14 4.73 -15.88
N ARG A 197 4.31 5.70 -14.96
CA ARG A 197 4.91 7.00 -15.28
C ARG A 197 6.43 7.02 -15.07
N THR A 198 6.96 6.05 -14.34
CA THR A 198 8.38 5.99 -13.95
C THR A 198 9.33 5.85 -15.14
N LEU A 199 8.89 5.15 -16.19
CA LEU A 199 9.69 4.89 -17.40
C LEU A 199 9.50 5.94 -18.49
N ARG A 200 8.82 7.06 -18.21
CA ARG A 200 8.57 8.11 -19.20
C ARG A 200 9.88 8.69 -19.73
N GLY A 201 10.01 8.73 -21.07
CA GLY A 201 11.18 9.28 -21.77
C GLY A 201 12.42 8.38 -21.77
N ARG A 202 12.32 7.18 -21.24
CA ARG A 202 13.40 6.19 -21.29
C ARG A 202 13.61 5.70 -22.73
N LYS A 203 14.86 5.56 -23.17
CA LYS A 203 15.21 5.23 -24.58
C LYS A 203 15.60 3.76 -24.76
N ASP A 204 15.99 3.07 -23.71
CA ASP A 204 16.52 1.70 -23.72
C ASP A 204 15.42 0.63 -23.52
N ILE A 205 14.23 0.88 -24.08
CA ILE A 205 13.09 -0.01 -23.97
C ILE A 205 13.22 -1.15 -25.00
N PRO A 206 13.14 -2.42 -24.58
CA PRO A 206 13.13 -3.56 -25.49
C PRO A 206 11.94 -3.53 -26.45
N ALA A 207 12.13 -4.07 -27.67
CA ALA A 207 11.11 -4.05 -28.74
C ALA A 207 9.81 -4.81 -28.36
N ASN A 208 9.88 -5.76 -27.45
CA ASN A 208 8.74 -6.54 -26.93
C ASN A 208 8.06 -5.89 -25.71
N VAL A 209 8.43 -4.65 -25.35
CA VAL A 209 7.84 -3.90 -24.23
C VAL A 209 7.05 -2.72 -24.73
N GLU A 210 5.80 -2.63 -24.33
CA GLU A 210 4.93 -1.48 -24.51
C GLU A 210 4.76 -0.75 -23.18
N ILE A 211 5.14 0.54 -23.12
CA ILE A 211 4.95 1.38 -21.95
C ILE A 211 3.74 2.27 -22.16
N VAL A 212 2.80 2.22 -21.23
CA VAL A 212 1.56 2.98 -21.30
C VAL A 212 1.35 3.85 -20.07
N GLN A 213 0.68 4.98 -20.28
CA GLN A 213 0.14 5.83 -19.24
C GLN A 213 -1.35 5.97 -19.49
N VAL A 214 -2.14 5.28 -18.73
CA VAL A 214 -3.56 5.08 -19.02
C VAL A 214 -4.44 5.53 -17.85
N PRO A 215 -5.70 5.91 -18.10
CA PRO A 215 -6.70 6.13 -17.06
C PRO A 215 -6.96 4.84 -16.28
N HIS A 216 -7.58 5.00 -15.10
CA HIS A 216 -7.85 3.90 -14.17
C HIS A 216 -8.59 2.72 -14.81
N LEU A 217 -9.69 2.96 -15.52
CA LEU A 217 -10.47 1.88 -16.16
C LEU A 217 -9.67 1.12 -17.20
N GLU A 218 -8.79 1.80 -17.94
CA GLU A 218 -7.91 1.15 -18.91
C GLU A 218 -6.81 0.34 -18.23
N PHE A 219 -6.28 0.81 -17.08
CA PHE A 219 -5.36 0.05 -16.25
C PHE A 219 -6.00 -1.28 -15.79
N ILE A 220 -7.25 -1.20 -15.34
CA ILE A 220 -8.04 -2.39 -14.94
C ILE A 220 -8.20 -3.34 -16.13
N ARG A 221 -8.58 -2.83 -17.31
CA ARG A 221 -8.73 -3.62 -18.53
C ARG A 221 -7.44 -4.35 -18.90
N LEU A 222 -6.32 -3.64 -18.92
CA LEU A 222 -5.01 -4.23 -19.23
C LEU A 222 -4.62 -5.33 -18.23
N MET A 223 -4.89 -5.16 -16.97
CA MET A 223 -4.63 -6.20 -15.97
C MET A 223 -5.54 -7.42 -16.18
N ARG A 224 -6.84 -7.19 -16.42
CA ARG A 224 -7.84 -8.24 -16.65
C ARG A 224 -7.55 -9.09 -17.89
N GLU A 225 -7.00 -8.49 -18.94
CA GLU A 225 -6.73 -9.14 -20.22
C GLU A 225 -5.31 -9.72 -20.33
N ALA A 226 -4.45 -9.55 -19.34
CA ALA A 226 -3.11 -10.12 -19.30
C ALA A 226 -3.12 -11.64 -19.08
N ASP A 227 -2.06 -12.32 -19.46
CA ASP A 227 -1.85 -13.74 -19.17
C ASP A 227 -1.47 -13.94 -17.70
N MET A 228 -0.62 -13.05 -17.19
CA MET A 228 -0.14 -12.99 -15.81
C MET A 228 0.25 -11.56 -15.42
N VAL A 229 0.43 -11.33 -14.12
CA VAL A 229 0.87 -10.03 -13.58
C VAL A 229 2.19 -10.19 -12.85
N ILE A 230 3.19 -9.39 -13.23
CA ILE A 230 4.50 -9.36 -12.58
C ILE A 230 4.63 -8.10 -11.75
N THR A 231 5.07 -8.26 -10.50
CA THR A 231 5.32 -7.15 -9.59
C THR A 231 6.75 -7.23 -9.04
N PRO A 232 7.77 -6.86 -9.82
CA PRO A 232 9.14 -6.82 -9.35
C PRO A 232 9.31 -5.65 -8.39
N LEU A 233 9.53 -5.94 -7.10
CA LEU A 233 9.67 -4.95 -6.04
C LEU A 233 11.12 -4.65 -5.74
N VAL A 234 11.40 -3.42 -5.32
CA VAL A 234 12.72 -3.04 -4.82
C VAL A 234 12.95 -3.74 -3.47
N SER A 235 14.02 -4.52 -3.39
CA SER A 235 14.41 -5.22 -2.15
C SER A 235 14.98 -4.27 -1.10
N GLY A 236 14.93 -4.67 0.18
CA GLY A 236 15.45 -3.89 1.31
C GLY A 236 14.58 -2.71 1.73
N GLY A 237 13.37 -2.61 1.21
CA GLY A 237 12.38 -1.64 1.67
C GLY A 237 11.96 -1.90 3.13
N THR A 238 11.61 -0.85 3.84
CA THR A 238 11.14 -0.90 5.23
C THR A 238 9.62 -0.76 5.35
N LYS A 239 8.94 -0.69 4.22
CA LYS A 239 7.48 -0.72 4.08
C LYS A 239 7.09 -1.84 3.11
N SER A 240 5.95 -2.42 3.34
CA SER A 240 5.32 -3.32 2.36
C SER A 240 4.88 -2.53 1.13
N SER A 241 4.89 -3.16 -0.01
CA SER A 241 4.57 -2.53 -1.30
C SER A 241 3.97 -3.53 -2.26
N GLY A 242 3.19 -3.05 -3.20
CA GLY A 242 2.66 -3.86 -4.29
C GLY A 242 1.35 -4.57 -3.99
N GLN A 243 0.86 -4.52 -2.75
CA GLN A 243 -0.34 -5.23 -2.31
C GLN A 243 -1.52 -5.03 -3.25
N GLN A 244 -1.85 -3.79 -3.58
CA GLN A 244 -2.94 -3.49 -4.53
C GLN A 244 -2.76 -4.18 -5.88
N THR A 245 -1.54 -4.24 -6.41
CA THR A 245 -1.29 -4.84 -7.73
C THR A 245 -1.54 -6.33 -7.71
N TYR A 246 -0.91 -7.07 -6.78
CA TYR A 246 -1.06 -8.53 -6.77
C TYR A 246 -2.44 -8.98 -6.23
N LEU A 247 -3.05 -8.28 -5.27
CA LEU A 247 -4.39 -8.60 -4.79
C LEU A 247 -5.45 -8.37 -5.88
N ASN A 248 -5.37 -7.25 -6.61
CA ASN A 248 -6.28 -7.00 -7.73
C ASN A 248 -6.06 -8.00 -8.89
N ALA A 249 -4.83 -8.43 -9.14
CA ALA A 249 -4.55 -9.49 -10.10
C ALA A 249 -5.18 -10.84 -9.68
N MET A 250 -5.09 -11.18 -8.40
CA MET A 250 -5.73 -12.39 -7.83
C MET A 250 -7.24 -12.35 -7.99
N ARG A 251 -7.89 -11.18 -7.90
CA ARG A 251 -9.34 -11.04 -8.17
C ARG A 251 -9.72 -11.43 -9.58
N PHE A 252 -8.86 -11.16 -10.55
CA PHE A 252 -9.05 -11.60 -11.94
C PHE A 252 -8.63 -13.06 -12.20
N GLY A 253 -8.21 -13.79 -11.18
CA GLY A 253 -7.65 -15.14 -11.36
C GLY A 253 -6.36 -15.11 -12.19
N LYS A 254 -5.60 -14.03 -12.11
CA LYS A 254 -4.28 -13.95 -12.74
C LYS A 254 -3.21 -14.49 -11.82
N ILE A 255 -2.24 -15.20 -12.37
CA ILE A 255 -1.03 -15.53 -11.61
C ILE A 255 -0.30 -14.24 -11.31
N SER A 256 -0.08 -14.00 -10.02
CA SER A 256 0.79 -12.92 -9.54
C SER A 256 2.18 -13.47 -9.28
N ILE A 257 3.19 -12.90 -9.95
CA ILE A 257 4.61 -13.22 -9.76
C ILE A 257 5.27 -12.03 -9.07
N VAL A 258 5.82 -12.27 -7.88
CA VAL A 258 6.42 -11.23 -7.02
C VAL A 258 7.74 -11.75 -6.46
N ASN A 259 8.72 -10.89 -6.22
CA ASN A 259 9.89 -11.28 -5.44
C ASN A 259 9.60 -11.19 -3.94
N GLY A 260 10.06 -12.19 -3.18
CA GLY A 260 9.86 -12.24 -1.72
C GLY A 260 11.11 -11.96 -0.90
N LYS A 261 12.30 -12.13 -1.49
CA LYS A 261 13.56 -11.91 -0.78
C LYS A 261 13.73 -10.43 -0.42
N ASP A 262 13.89 -10.15 0.87
CA ASP A 262 14.07 -8.80 1.41
C ASP A 262 12.94 -7.82 1.05
N VAL A 263 11.71 -8.35 0.86
CA VAL A 263 10.50 -7.58 0.60
C VAL A 263 9.47 -7.90 1.69
N LEU A 264 8.96 -6.86 2.35
CA LEU A 264 8.01 -7.02 3.43
C LEU A 264 6.57 -7.24 2.91
N GLY A 265 5.83 -8.06 3.63
CA GLY A 265 4.40 -8.22 3.48
C GLY A 265 3.93 -9.13 2.34
N VAL A 266 4.80 -9.59 1.44
CA VAL A 266 4.39 -10.47 0.33
C VAL A 266 3.82 -11.79 0.86
N THR A 267 4.47 -12.38 1.85
CA THR A 267 4.07 -13.66 2.45
C THR A 267 2.82 -13.58 3.32
N ASP A 268 2.33 -12.38 3.63
CA ASP A 268 1.07 -12.19 4.33
C ASP A 268 -0.15 -12.46 3.42
N TYR A 269 0.07 -12.45 2.11
CA TYR A 269 -0.95 -12.56 1.07
C TYR A 269 -0.71 -13.73 0.11
N ILE A 270 0.54 -14.00 -0.22
CA ILE A 270 0.92 -14.99 -1.23
C ILE A 270 1.69 -16.15 -0.57
N GLN A 271 1.15 -17.35 -0.76
CA GLN A 271 1.83 -18.60 -0.54
C GLN A 271 2.30 -19.13 -1.90
N SER A 272 3.63 -19.24 -2.08
CA SER A 272 4.24 -19.56 -3.36
C SER A 272 3.77 -20.91 -3.90
N TYR A 273 3.42 -20.95 -5.18
CA TYR A 273 2.83 -22.10 -5.91
C TYR A 273 1.48 -22.61 -5.35
N VAL A 274 0.82 -21.79 -4.50
CA VAL A 274 -0.54 -22.09 -3.99
C VAL A 274 -1.54 -21.07 -4.53
N ASN A 275 -1.32 -19.77 -4.29
CA ASN A 275 -2.21 -18.70 -4.73
C ASN A 275 -1.50 -17.57 -5.48
N GLY A 276 -0.25 -17.80 -5.85
CA GLY A 276 0.64 -16.89 -6.57
C GLY A 276 2.04 -17.49 -6.58
N ILE A 277 3.03 -16.79 -7.12
CA ILE A 277 4.40 -17.30 -7.16
C ILE A 277 5.36 -16.24 -6.63
N ILE A 278 6.19 -16.66 -5.66
CA ILE A 278 7.24 -15.84 -5.08
C ILE A 278 8.57 -16.28 -5.65
N THR A 279 9.29 -15.36 -6.30
CA THR A 279 10.64 -15.59 -6.82
C THR A 279 11.72 -15.17 -5.81
N ASP A 280 12.96 -15.57 -6.05
CA ASP A 280 14.14 -15.12 -5.30
C ASP A 280 14.55 -13.66 -5.61
N GLY A 281 13.86 -13.01 -6.56
CA GLY A 281 14.13 -11.64 -7.00
C GLY A 281 15.26 -11.50 -8.00
N THR A 282 15.86 -12.59 -8.46
CA THR A 282 16.90 -12.58 -9.50
C THR A 282 16.27 -12.55 -10.90
N LEU A 283 17.06 -12.06 -11.89
CA LEU A 283 16.68 -12.12 -13.30
C LEU A 283 16.32 -13.55 -13.71
N LYS A 284 17.18 -14.50 -13.37
CA LYS A 284 16.95 -15.91 -13.69
C LYS A 284 15.68 -16.44 -13.03
N GLY A 285 15.47 -16.16 -11.74
CA GLY A 285 14.27 -16.64 -11.02
C GLY A 285 12.97 -16.14 -11.63
N PHE A 286 12.91 -14.89 -12.09
CA PHE A 286 11.74 -14.38 -12.80
C PHE A 286 11.56 -15.04 -14.17
N CYS A 287 12.63 -15.19 -14.97
CA CYS A 287 12.55 -15.83 -16.28
C CYS A 287 12.10 -17.29 -16.17
N ASP A 288 12.69 -18.06 -15.25
CA ASP A 288 12.33 -19.46 -15.01
C ASP A 288 10.84 -19.61 -14.64
N VAL A 289 10.32 -18.75 -13.76
CA VAL A 289 8.91 -18.79 -13.35
C VAL A 289 7.97 -18.38 -14.47
N ILE A 290 8.32 -17.37 -15.28
CA ILE A 290 7.52 -16.97 -16.43
C ILE A 290 7.40 -18.14 -17.43
N GLU A 291 8.53 -18.78 -17.78
CA GLU A 291 8.50 -19.92 -18.71
C GLU A 291 7.77 -21.11 -18.09
N TRP A 292 7.92 -21.37 -16.78
CA TRP A 292 7.15 -22.39 -16.08
C TRP A 292 5.64 -22.17 -16.20
N VAL A 293 5.15 -20.92 -16.08
CA VAL A 293 3.72 -20.59 -16.22
C VAL A 293 3.21 -20.83 -17.64
N TYR A 294 4.05 -20.63 -18.66
CA TYR A 294 3.65 -20.85 -20.06
C TYR A 294 3.85 -22.30 -20.52
N ASP A 295 4.57 -23.11 -19.77
CA ASP A 295 4.82 -24.52 -20.16
C ASP A 295 3.51 -25.31 -20.16
N PRO A 296 3.16 -25.99 -21.27
CA PRO A 296 1.97 -26.84 -21.37
C PRO A 296 1.89 -27.92 -20.29
N VAL A 297 3.03 -28.43 -19.82
CA VAL A 297 3.09 -29.47 -18.76
C VAL A 297 2.57 -28.96 -17.43
N ASN A 298 2.66 -27.66 -17.17
CA ASN A 298 2.30 -27.05 -15.90
C ASN A 298 0.88 -26.46 -15.85
N GLN A 299 0.09 -26.56 -16.94
CA GLN A 299 -1.18 -25.85 -17.06
C GLN A 299 -2.22 -26.26 -16.01
N GLU A 300 -2.22 -27.50 -15.56
CA GLU A 300 -3.09 -27.96 -14.47
C GLU A 300 -2.72 -27.26 -13.14
N ALA A 301 -1.42 -27.19 -12.82
CA ALA A 301 -0.95 -26.48 -11.63
C ALA A 301 -1.21 -24.96 -11.71
N VAL A 302 -0.98 -24.37 -12.89
CA VAL A 302 -1.28 -22.97 -13.18
C VAL A 302 -2.77 -22.66 -12.96
N HIS A 303 -3.66 -23.53 -13.46
CA HIS A 303 -5.10 -23.39 -13.27
C HIS A 303 -5.49 -23.43 -11.79
N LYS A 304 -4.96 -24.40 -11.05
CA LYS A 304 -5.21 -24.52 -9.61
C LYS A 304 -4.72 -23.31 -8.81
N ILE A 305 -3.56 -22.75 -9.15
CA ILE A 305 -3.05 -21.52 -8.51
C ILE A 305 -4.02 -20.34 -8.76
N LYS A 306 -4.55 -20.20 -9.99
CA LYS A 306 -5.51 -19.15 -10.34
C LYS A 306 -6.81 -19.27 -9.53
N GLU A 307 -7.35 -20.47 -9.40
CA GLU A 307 -8.55 -20.73 -8.60
C GLU A 307 -8.32 -20.41 -7.12
N LEU A 308 -7.21 -20.89 -6.55
CA LEU A 308 -6.86 -20.62 -5.15
C LEU A 308 -6.54 -19.14 -4.91
N ALA A 309 -5.99 -18.42 -5.89
CA ALA A 309 -5.80 -16.97 -5.82
C ALA A 309 -7.14 -16.25 -5.67
N GLN A 310 -8.13 -16.60 -6.51
CA GLN A 310 -9.47 -16.01 -6.44
C GLN A 310 -10.20 -16.35 -5.13
N GLU A 311 -9.98 -17.54 -4.58
CA GLU A 311 -10.55 -17.91 -3.29
C GLU A 311 -9.86 -17.13 -2.15
N THR A 312 -8.53 -17.12 -2.14
CA THR A 312 -7.76 -16.45 -1.09
C THR A 312 -8.04 -14.95 -1.04
N VAL A 313 -8.17 -14.29 -2.19
CA VAL A 313 -8.34 -12.82 -2.22
C VAL A 313 -9.65 -12.35 -1.58
N LYS A 314 -10.66 -13.20 -1.46
CA LYS A 314 -11.93 -12.90 -0.78
C LYS A 314 -11.74 -12.55 0.71
N GLU A 315 -10.62 -12.98 1.29
CA GLU A 315 -10.25 -12.64 2.66
C GLU A 315 -9.71 -11.22 2.82
N PHE A 316 -9.32 -10.56 1.72
CA PHE A 316 -8.66 -9.25 1.75
C PHE A 316 -9.58 -8.12 1.28
N THR A 317 -10.78 -8.07 1.87
CA THR A 317 -11.79 -7.06 1.54
C THR A 317 -11.56 -5.74 2.28
N TYR A 318 -12.12 -4.65 1.72
CA TYR A 318 -12.12 -3.34 2.38
C TYR A 318 -12.87 -3.37 3.72
N GLU A 319 -13.97 -4.12 3.81
CA GLU A 319 -14.73 -4.29 5.05
C GLU A 319 -13.89 -4.99 6.14
N ARG A 320 -13.06 -5.96 5.78
CA ARG A 320 -12.11 -6.58 6.73
C ARG A 320 -11.08 -5.57 7.21
N TYR A 321 -10.51 -4.77 6.31
CA TYR A 321 -9.59 -3.70 6.65
C TYR A 321 -10.23 -2.72 7.63
N LEU A 322 -11.45 -2.22 7.32
CA LEU A 322 -12.20 -1.32 8.20
C LEU A 322 -12.50 -1.95 9.57
N ARG A 323 -12.91 -3.22 9.64
CA ARG A 323 -13.13 -3.91 10.92
C ARG A 323 -11.86 -3.99 11.76
N THR A 324 -10.73 -4.27 11.13
CA THR A 324 -9.43 -4.31 11.83
C THR A 324 -9.05 -2.91 12.34
N MET A 325 -9.18 -1.89 11.51
CA MET A 325 -8.92 -0.50 11.91
C MET A 325 -9.84 -0.08 13.06
N THR A 326 -11.12 -0.37 12.98
CA THR A 326 -12.10 -0.12 14.06
C THR A 326 -11.70 -0.82 15.36
N SER A 327 -11.25 -2.08 15.28
CA SER A 327 -10.78 -2.82 16.46
C SER A 327 -9.55 -2.16 17.11
N ILE A 328 -8.62 -1.68 16.31
CA ILE A 328 -7.45 -0.93 16.79
C ILE A 328 -7.88 0.37 17.49
N ILE A 329 -8.82 1.09 16.92
CA ILE A 329 -9.37 2.32 17.51
C ILE A 329 -10.01 2.02 18.87
N GLU A 330 -10.88 1.00 18.93
CA GLU A 330 -11.58 0.64 20.17
C GLU A 330 -10.62 0.15 21.27
N GLU A 331 -9.57 -0.61 20.91
CA GLU A 331 -8.49 -1.02 21.83
C GLU A 331 -7.88 0.19 22.53
N VAL A 332 -7.49 1.21 21.77
CA VAL A 332 -6.85 2.40 22.30
C VAL A 332 -7.81 3.25 23.15
N ILE A 333 -9.07 3.37 22.73
CA ILE A 333 -10.09 4.08 23.51
C ILE A 333 -10.27 3.41 24.88
N ALA A 334 -10.35 2.09 24.91
CA ALA A 334 -10.48 1.34 26.16
C ALA A 334 -9.25 1.54 27.08
N GLU A 335 -8.04 1.52 26.52
CA GLU A 335 -6.81 1.78 27.28
C GLU A 335 -6.72 3.23 27.83
N SER A 336 -7.22 4.21 27.08
CA SER A 336 -7.17 5.63 27.49
C SER A 336 -8.17 5.99 28.58
N ARG A 337 -9.18 5.14 28.82
CA ARG A 337 -10.22 5.33 29.85
C ARG A 337 -9.92 4.61 31.15
N ASN A 338 -8.90 3.73 31.16
CA ASN A 338 -8.37 3.06 32.34
C ASN A 338 -7.14 3.79 32.92
#